data_3553d479ddceecbf7d2e73110ad89f56
#
_entry.id   3553d479ddceecbf7d2e73110ad89f56
#
_cell.length_a   1.000
_cell.length_b   1.000
_cell.length_c   1.000
_cell.angle_alpha   90.00
_cell.angle_beta   90.00
_cell.angle_gamma   90.00
#
_symmetry.space_group_name_H-M   'P 1'
#
loop_
_entity.id
_entity.type
_entity.pdbx_description
1 polymer ?
#
loop_
_entity_poly.entity_id
_entity_poly.type
_entity_poly.pdbx_seq_one_letter_code
_entity_poly.pdbx_strand_id
1 'polypeptide(L)'
;MSRKKLLQKLAQGHLQNVAFGEFVNLVEGFGFKLLRTSGSHHIFGHPEILELVNLQEVEGQVKPYQIRQFLRLVEKYNINLEGK
;
A
#
# COMPACT_ATOMS: atom_id res chain seq x y z
N MET A 1 0.96 -5.12 -13.50
CA MET A 1 0.15 -6.12 -12.77
C MET A 1 -1.11 -5.46 -12.26
N SER A 2 -2.22 -6.16 -12.29
CA SER A 2 -3.47 -5.57 -11.79
C SER A 2 -3.43 -5.50 -10.26
N ARG A 3 -4.21 -4.55 -9.72
CA ARG A 3 -4.32 -4.39 -8.27
C ARG A 3 -4.81 -5.68 -7.60
N LYS A 4 -5.79 -6.32 -8.21
CA LYS A 4 -6.36 -7.52 -7.65
C LYS A 4 -5.35 -8.67 -7.61
N LYS A 5 -4.58 -8.83 -8.68
CA LYS A 5 -3.56 -9.89 -8.71
C LYS A 5 -2.46 -9.64 -7.70
N LEU A 6 -2.03 -8.38 -7.58
CA LEU A 6 -1.02 -8.06 -6.59
C LEU A 6 -1.53 -8.36 -5.19
N LEU A 7 -2.76 -7.95 -4.88
CA LEU A 7 -3.33 -8.20 -3.57
C LEU A 7 -3.38 -9.70 -3.27
N GLN A 8 -3.75 -10.51 -4.25
CA GLN A 8 -3.78 -11.96 -4.07
C GLN A 8 -2.39 -12.52 -3.74
N LYS A 9 -1.37 -12.05 -4.43
CA LYS A 9 0.00 -12.48 -4.15
C LYS A 9 0.42 -12.10 -2.75
N LEU A 10 0.12 -10.88 -2.33
CA LEU A 10 0.50 -10.41 -1.00
C LEU A 10 -0.23 -11.19 0.08
N ALA A 11 -1.50 -11.50 -0.15
CA ALA A 11 -2.29 -12.28 0.80
C ALA A 11 -1.75 -13.70 0.95
N GLN A 12 -1.06 -14.21 -0.06
CA GLN A 12 -0.42 -15.52 -0.01
C GLN A 12 0.98 -15.47 0.61
N GLY A 13 1.43 -14.29 1.01
CA GLY A 13 2.74 -14.15 1.65
C GLY A 13 3.89 -13.82 0.72
N HIS A 14 3.61 -13.50 -0.54
CA HIS A 14 4.67 -13.15 -1.49
C HIS A 14 5.02 -11.67 -1.33
N LEU A 15 5.83 -11.34 -0.33
CA LEU A 15 6.13 -9.95 0.03
C LEU A 15 7.49 -9.46 -0.47
N GLN A 16 8.26 -10.32 -1.14
CA GLN A 16 9.60 -9.95 -1.59
C GLN A 16 9.55 -9.36 -3.00
N ASN A 17 10.45 -8.41 -3.26
CA ASN A 17 10.66 -7.84 -4.58
C ASN A 17 9.41 -7.18 -5.16
N VAL A 18 8.64 -6.51 -4.29
CA VAL A 18 7.45 -5.79 -4.72
C VAL A 18 7.85 -4.40 -5.17
N ALA A 19 7.58 -4.08 -6.44
CA ALA A 19 7.92 -2.78 -6.99
C ALA A 19 7.13 -1.69 -6.29
N PHE A 20 7.82 -0.59 -5.94
CA PHE A 20 7.19 0.50 -5.19
C PHE A 20 6.00 1.08 -5.92
N GLY A 21 6.14 1.34 -7.23
CA GLY A 21 5.05 1.91 -8.01
C GLY A 21 3.82 1.02 -8.06
N GLU A 22 4.03 -0.29 -8.14
CA GLU A 22 2.91 -1.23 -8.15
C GLU A 22 2.19 -1.26 -6.81
N PHE A 23 2.97 -1.18 -5.72
CA PHE A 23 2.35 -1.17 -4.40
C PHE A 23 1.60 0.14 -4.16
N VAL A 24 2.15 1.27 -4.60
CA VAL A 24 1.46 2.55 -4.52
C VAL A 24 0.13 2.49 -5.26
N ASN A 25 0.15 1.88 -6.45
CA ASN A 25 -1.08 1.73 -7.22
C ASN A 25 -2.14 0.94 -6.44
N LEU A 26 -1.70 -0.10 -5.73
CA LEU A 26 -2.61 -0.88 -4.90
C LEU A 26 -3.14 -0.05 -3.73
N VAL A 27 -2.26 0.70 -3.06
CA VAL A 27 -2.66 1.56 -1.94
C VAL A 27 -3.72 2.56 -2.39
N GLU A 28 -3.51 3.16 -3.56
CA GLU A 28 -4.49 4.08 -4.12
C GLU A 28 -5.81 3.38 -4.45
N GLY A 29 -5.72 2.12 -4.84
CA GLY A 29 -6.92 1.32 -5.12
C GLY A 29 -7.78 1.09 -3.89
N PHE A 30 -7.20 1.21 -2.69
CA PHE A 30 -7.96 1.13 -1.45
C PHE A 30 -8.51 2.48 -1.00
N GLY A 31 -8.34 3.53 -1.83
CA GLY A 31 -8.91 4.84 -1.53
C GLY A 31 -7.96 5.81 -0.84
N PHE A 32 -6.69 5.44 -0.69
CA PHE A 32 -5.69 6.34 -0.13
C PHE A 32 -5.19 7.30 -1.19
N LYS A 33 -4.79 8.48 -0.75
CA LYS A 33 -4.23 9.50 -1.64
C LYS A 33 -2.91 10.00 -1.08
N LEU A 34 -1.98 10.28 -1.98
CA LEU A 34 -0.70 10.85 -1.59
C LEU A 34 -0.91 12.26 -1.07
N LEU A 35 -0.52 12.49 0.18
CA LEU A 35 -0.64 13.79 0.81
C LEU A 35 0.63 14.62 0.65
N ARG A 36 1.79 13.98 0.78
CA ARG A 36 3.06 14.67 0.62
C ARG A 36 4.18 13.66 0.49
N THR A 37 5.30 14.14 -0.03
CA THR A 37 6.52 13.35 -0.17
C THR A 37 7.65 14.09 0.54
N SER A 38 8.47 13.35 1.29
CA SER A 38 9.63 13.89 1.95
C SER A 38 10.79 12.92 1.73
N GLY A 39 11.71 13.27 0.81
CA GLY A 39 12.77 12.36 0.41
C GLY A 39 12.18 11.10 -0.20
N SER A 40 12.55 9.95 0.33
CA SER A 40 12.02 8.68 -0.14
C SER A 40 10.72 8.28 0.58
N HIS A 41 10.24 9.10 1.49
CA HIS A 41 9.02 8.82 2.24
C HIS A 41 7.81 9.41 1.55
N HIS A 42 6.78 8.60 1.38
CA HIS A 42 5.53 9.01 0.72
C HIS A 42 4.41 8.80 1.73
N ILE A 43 3.71 9.88 2.08
CA ILE A 43 2.67 9.85 3.11
C ILE A 43 1.31 9.83 2.44
N PHE A 44 0.52 8.81 2.74
CA PHE A 44 -0.81 8.63 2.18
C PHE A 44 -1.87 8.75 3.26
N GLY A 45 -3.04 9.22 2.89
CA GLY A 45 -4.17 9.33 3.81
C GLY A 45 -5.44 8.84 3.17
N HIS A 46 -6.42 8.51 4.01
CA HIS A 46 -7.72 8.01 3.58
C HIS A 46 -8.79 8.86 4.26
N PRO A 47 -9.85 9.25 3.54
CA PRO A 47 -10.85 10.16 4.11
C PRO A 47 -11.58 9.63 5.33
N GLU A 48 -11.62 8.31 5.51
CA GLU A 48 -12.35 7.71 6.62
C GLU A 48 -11.45 7.14 7.70
N ILE A 49 -10.14 7.37 7.61
CA ILE A 49 -9.17 6.80 8.55
C ILE A 49 -8.24 7.89 9.02
N LEU A 50 -8.04 7.99 10.34
CA LEU A 50 -7.12 8.99 10.88
C LEU A 50 -5.67 8.61 10.72
N GLU A 51 -5.38 7.30 10.68
CA GLU A 51 -4.00 6.84 10.57
C GLU A 51 -3.46 7.08 9.18
N LEU A 52 -2.21 7.52 9.12
CA LEU A 52 -1.55 7.77 7.84
C LEU A 52 -0.69 6.56 7.48
N VAL A 53 -0.49 6.36 6.18
CA VAL A 53 0.38 5.31 5.67
C VAL A 53 1.66 5.97 5.17
N ASN A 54 2.79 5.61 5.78
CA ASN A 54 4.09 6.13 5.41
C ASN A 54 4.85 5.03 4.70
N LEU A 55 5.07 5.19 3.40
CA LEU A 55 5.79 4.21 2.59
C LEU A 55 7.14 4.78 2.19
N GLN A 56 8.18 3.97 2.30
CA GLN A 56 9.52 4.37 1.90
C GLN A 56 9.95 3.53 0.72
N GLU A 57 10.41 4.21 -0.32
CA GLU A 57 10.98 3.53 -1.48
C GLU A 57 12.44 3.21 -1.20
N VAL A 58 12.82 1.93 -1.35
CA VAL A 58 14.18 1.48 -1.18
C VAL A 58 14.55 0.69 -2.41
N GLU A 59 15.46 1.25 -3.22
CA GLU A 59 15.92 0.62 -4.47
C GLU A 59 14.74 0.23 -5.37
N GLY A 60 13.75 1.12 -5.44
CA GLY A 60 12.60 0.89 -6.30
C GLY A 60 11.57 -0.06 -5.76
N GLN A 61 11.72 -0.51 -4.52
CA GLN A 61 10.84 -1.49 -3.93
C GLN A 61 10.29 -1.03 -2.59
N VAL A 62 9.22 -1.70 -2.15
CA VAL A 62 8.67 -1.50 -0.81
C VAL A 62 9.09 -2.67 0.08
N LYS A 63 9.43 -2.38 1.34
CA LYS A 63 9.88 -3.42 2.27
C LYS A 63 8.73 -4.28 2.75
N PRO A 64 8.98 -5.58 2.99
CA PRO A 64 7.90 -6.48 3.44
C PRO A 64 7.20 -6.02 4.71
N TYR A 65 7.93 -5.43 5.67
CA TYR A 65 7.28 -5.02 6.91
C TYR A 65 6.27 -3.91 6.67
N GLN A 66 6.52 -3.04 5.69
CA GLN A 66 5.57 -1.98 5.36
C GLN A 66 4.33 -2.55 4.67
N ILE A 67 4.52 -3.57 3.86
CA ILE A 67 3.38 -4.25 3.24
C ILE A 67 2.50 -4.86 4.32
N ARG A 68 3.10 -5.53 5.31
CA ARG A 68 2.34 -6.14 6.39
C ARG A 68 1.59 -5.09 7.19
N GLN A 69 2.21 -3.96 7.47
CA GLN A 69 1.55 -2.88 8.20
C GLN A 69 0.33 -2.39 7.44
N PHE A 70 0.48 -2.20 6.14
CA PHE A 70 -0.63 -1.73 5.32
C PHE A 70 -1.77 -2.75 5.29
N LEU A 71 -1.45 -4.03 5.13
CA LEU A 71 -2.48 -5.06 5.09
C LEU A 71 -3.24 -5.16 6.42
N ARG A 72 -2.53 -5.00 7.54
CA ARG A 72 -3.18 -4.97 8.84
C ARG A 72 -4.12 -3.78 8.96
N LEU A 73 -3.72 -2.64 8.45
CA LEU A 73 -4.55 -1.44 8.49
C LEU A 73 -5.84 -1.66 7.69
N VAL A 74 -5.70 -2.24 6.51
CA VAL A 74 -6.84 -2.55 5.67
C VAL A 74 -7.81 -3.50 6.39
N GLU A 75 -7.27 -4.51 7.07
CA GLU A 75 -8.10 -5.43 7.84
C GLU A 75 -8.78 -4.73 9.01
N LYS A 76 -8.02 -3.92 9.72
CA LYS A 76 -8.53 -3.24 10.92
C LYS A 76 -9.74 -2.39 10.60
N TYR A 77 -9.69 -1.68 9.48
CA TYR A 77 -10.78 -0.77 9.10
C TYR A 77 -11.71 -1.37 8.06
N ASN A 78 -11.50 -2.64 7.72
CA ASN A 78 -12.35 -3.36 6.77
C ASN A 78 -12.53 -2.59 5.46
N ILE A 79 -11.43 -2.10 4.93
CA ILE A 79 -11.44 -1.35 3.68
C ILE A 79 -11.43 -2.30 2.50
N ASN A 80 -12.21 -1.99 1.48
CA ASN A 80 -12.29 -2.82 0.29
C ASN A 80 -11.52 -2.19 -0.85
N LEU A 81 -10.96 -3.04 -1.71
CA LEU A 81 -10.28 -2.58 -2.91
C LEU A 81 -11.32 -2.02 -3.87
N GLU A 82 -11.12 -0.77 -4.25
CA GLU A 82 -12.02 -0.12 -5.18
C GLU A 82 -11.67 -0.44 -6.62
N GLY A 83 -12.66 -0.25 -7.46
CA GLY A 83 -12.39 -0.28 -8.86
C GLY A 83 -12.57 -1.63 -9.37
N LYS A 84 -12.47 -2.38 -9.59
CA LYS A 84 -12.79 -3.38 -10.58
C LYS A 84 -11.58 -4.21 -11.00
#